data_a036acc162400cec87ea76c1b5cc61d0
#
_entry.id   a036acc162400cec87ea76c1b5cc61d0
#
_cell.length_a   1.000
_cell.length_b   1.000
_cell.length_c   1.000
_cell.angle_alpha   90.00
_cell.angle_beta   90.00
_cell.angle_gamma   90.00
#
_symmetry.space_group_name_H-M   'P 1'
#
loop_
_entity.id
_entity.type
_entity.pdbx_description
1 polymer ?
#
loop_
_entity_poly.entity_id
_entity_poly.type
_entity_poly.pdbx_seq_one_letter_code
_entity_poly.pdbx_strand_id
1 'polypeptide(L)'
;MTSPPHTLEAETGPDPVASIIVMHGLGADGSDFAPFVAEIDLRPIGPVRWLFPNAPQQPVTINGGYVMPAWFDIRHDRGDEDEAGLRRSQAAIEALLAHEKARGMPAHRIVLGGFSQGCAMALLTGLRHTERLAGIVGMSGYLPLAGTLAAERSAANADVPIFLAHGTQDEMVALPRATASRDALQALGYGVDWHAYPMGHSVCMEEVGDLRGWLLNVLAP
;
A
#
# COMPACT_ATOMS: atom_id res chain seq x y z
N MET A 1 4.64 -21.07 9.21
CA MET A 1 4.27 -20.20 8.08
C MET A 1 3.22 -19.23 8.58
N THR A 2 3.37 -17.94 8.33
CA THR A 2 2.37 -16.93 8.69
C THR A 2 1.16 -17.10 7.77
N SER A 3 -0.05 -17.10 8.33
CA SER A 3 -1.28 -17.16 7.52
C SER A 3 -1.56 -15.76 6.92
N PRO A 4 -2.17 -15.69 5.72
CA PRO A 4 -2.62 -14.43 5.18
C PRO A 4 -3.68 -13.78 6.09
N PRO A 5 -3.80 -12.46 6.11
CA PRO A 5 -4.83 -11.76 6.87
C PRO A 5 -6.23 -12.07 6.31
N HIS A 6 -7.25 -11.96 7.16
CA HIS A 6 -8.64 -12.00 6.68
C HIS A 6 -8.84 -10.90 5.64
N THR A 7 -9.33 -11.25 4.45
CA THR A 7 -9.37 -10.36 3.30
C THR A 7 -10.78 -10.32 2.71
N LEU A 8 -11.32 -9.12 2.52
CA LEU A 8 -12.49 -8.90 1.69
C LEU A 8 -12.03 -8.93 0.22
N GLU A 9 -12.74 -9.63 -0.63
CA GLU A 9 -12.41 -9.76 -2.05
C GLU A 9 -13.58 -9.32 -2.93
N ALA A 10 -13.25 -8.75 -4.09
CA ALA A 10 -14.20 -8.46 -5.15
C ALA A 10 -13.56 -8.70 -6.52
N GLU A 11 -14.29 -9.31 -7.44
CA GLU A 11 -13.86 -9.52 -8.82
C GLU A 11 -14.76 -8.76 -9.79
N THR A 12 -14.17 -8.08 -10.77
CA THR A 12 -14.93 -7.32 -11.78
C THR A 12 -15.40 -8.19 -12.95
N GLY A 13 -15.05 -9.47 -12.94
CA GLY A 13 -15.48 -10.48 -13.93
C GLY A 13 -14.75 -11.80 -13.73
N PRO A 14 -15.06 -12.84 -14.53
CA PRO A 14 -14.39 -14.13 -14.46
C PRO A 14 -12.95 -14.05 -14.96
N ASP A 15 -12.10 -14.97 -14.48
CA ASP A 15 -10.70 -15.10 -14.89
C ASP A 15 -9.90 -13.80 -14.79
N PRO A 16 -9.73 -13.22 -13.59
CA PRO A 16 -9.04 -11.95 -13.40
C PRO A 16 -7.60 -12.00 -13.91
N VAL A 17 -7.21 -10.97 -14.68
CA VAL A 17 -5.90 -10.84 -15.33
C VAL A 17 -4.89 -10.04 -14.49
N ALA A 18 -5.35 -9.44 -13.40
CA ALA A 18 -4.53 -8.70 -12.44
C ALA A 18 -5.15 -8.75 -11.04
N SER A 19 -4.34 -8.56 -10.01
CA SER A 19 -4.81 -8.38 -8.63
C SER A 19 -4.34 -7.02 -8.09
N ILE A 20 -5.22 -6.33 -7.37
CA ILE A 20 -4.93 -5.08 -6.69
C ILE A 20 -5.21 -5.26 -5.20
N ILE A 21 -4.19 -5.17 -4.38
CA ILE A 21 -4.27 -5.27 -2.93
C ILE A 21 -4.27 -3.85 -2.38
N VAL A 22 -5.28 -3.47 -1.58
CA VAL A 22 -5.36 -2.15 -0.96
C VAL A 22 -5.52 -2.29 0.55
N MET A 23 -4.52 -1.84 1.28
CA MET A 23 -4.46 -1.87 2.74
C MET A 23 -5.03 -0.59 3.34
N HIS A 24 -5.92 -0.73 4.31
CA HIS A 24 -6.57 0.38 5.01
C HIS A 24 -5.66 1.10 6.01
N GLY A 25 -6.08 2.26 6.49
CA GLY A 25 -5.43 3.03 7.55
C GLY A 25 -5.72 2.51 8.96
N LEU A 26 -5.11 3.15 9.96
CA LEU A 26 -5.31 2.84 11.38
C LEU A 26 -6.78 2.94 11.77
N GLY A 27 -7.30 1.92 12.48
CA GLY A 27 -8.65 1.90 13.03
C GLY A 27 -9.76 1.58 12.03
N ALA A 28 -9.44 1.51 10.74
CA ALA A 28 -10.35 1.16 9.65
C ALA A 28 -10.35 -0.36 9.38
N ASP A 29 -11.02 -0.79 8.35
CA ASP A 29 -11.00 -2.18 7.86
C ASP A 29 -11.04 -2.23 6.32
N GLY A 30 -11.02 -3.43 5.75
CA GLY A 30 -10.97 -3.62 4.30
C GLY A 30 -12.17 -3.04 3.56
N SER A 31 -13.31 -2.81 4.21
CA SER A 31 -14.50 -2.24 3.56
C SER A 31 -14.35 -0.76 3.19
N ASP A 32 -13.42 -0.03 3.81
CA ASP A 32 -13.17 1.39 3.52
C ASP A 32 -12.82 1.64 2.05
N PHE A 33 -12.10 0.71 1.42
CA PHE A 33 -11.68 0.82 0.03
C PHE A 33 -12.49 -0.04 -0.94
N ALA A 34 -13.52 -0.75 -0.47
CA ALA A 34 -14.42 -1.50 -1.34
C ALA A 34 -15.10 -0.62 -2.43
N PRO A 35 -15.42 0.66 -2.20
CA PRO A 35 -15.95 1.55 -3.24
C PRO A 35 -15.00 1.73 -4.44
N PHE A 36 -13.68 1.55 -4.31
CA PHE A 36 -12.74 1.63 -5.42
C PHE A 36 -13.07 0.69 -6.58
N VAL A 37 -13.69 -0.46 -6.29
CA VAL A 37 -14.12 -1.43 -7.31
C VAL A 37 -15.09 -0.80 -8.33
N ALA A 38 -15.96 0.11 -7.87
CA ALA A 38 -16.92 0.80 -8.72
C ALA A 38 -16.37 2.11 -9.30
N GLU A 39 -15.54 2.82 -8.54
CA GLU A 39 -15.01 4.15 -8.91
C GLU A 39 -13.83 4.05 -9.90
N ILE A 40 -13.03 2.99 -9.84
CA ILE A 40 -11.84 2.79 -10.69
C ILE A 40 -12.19 1.83 -11.82
N ASP A 41 -12.62 2.38 -12.96
CA ASP A 41 -12.94 1.59 -14.15
C ASP A 41 -11.68 1.06 -14.85
N LEU A 42 -11.39 -0.23 -14.68
CA LEU A 42 -10.26 -0.94 -15.27
C LEU A 42 -10.69 -1.90 -16.41
N ARG A 43 -11.90 -1.79 -16.94
CA ARG A 43 -12.38 -2.64 -18.06
C ARG A 43 -11.43 -2.70 -19.26
N PRO A 44 -10.67 -1.63 -19.62
CA PRO A 44 -9.68 -1.73 -20.70
C PRO A 44 -8.58 -2.77 -20.47
N ILE A 45 -8.27 -3.14 -19.22
CA ILE A 45 -7.28 -4.16 -18.89
C ILE A 45 -7.89 -5.57 -18.96
N GLY A 46 -9.16 -5.69 -18.59
CA GLY A 46 -9.89 -6.93 -18.38
C GLY A 46 -10.38 -7.08 -16.94
N PRO A 47 -10.87 -8.26 -16.55
CA PRO A 47 -11.29 -8.51 -15.17
C PRO A 47 -10.14 -8.37 -14.18
N VAL A 48 -10.41 -7.75 -13.03
CA VAL A 48 -9.44 -7.51 -11.94
C VAL A 48 -9.98 -8.06 -10.63
N ARG A 49 -9.11 -8.67 -9.83
CA ARG A 49 -9.39 -9.05 -8.45
C ARG A 49 -8.89 -7.97 -7.51
N TRP A 50 -9.79 -7.45 -6.69
CA TRP A 50 -9.48 -6.53 -5.61
C TRP A 50 -9.43 -7.29 -4.29
N LEU A 51 -8.40 -7.02 -3.50
CA LEU A 51 -8.19 -7.62 -2.18
C LEU A 51 -8.01 -6.51 -1.15
N PHE A 52 -8.82 -6.55 -0.12
CA PHE A 52 -8.84 -5.58 0.97
C PHE A 52 -8.56 -6.32 2.28
N PRO A 53 -7.29 -6.56 2.63
CA PRO A 53 -6.92 -7.27 3.84
C PRO A 53 -7.18 -6.44 5.08
N ASN A 54 -7.58 -7.10 6.18
CA ASN A 54 -7.77 -6.49 7.49
C ASN A 54 -6.50 -6.60 8.34
N ALA A 55 -6.10 -5.49 8.94
CA ALA A 55 -5.06 -5.49 9.95
C ALA A 55 -5.49 -6.25 11.21
N PRO A 56 -4.55 -6.82 11.98
CA PRO A 56 -4.85 -7.45 13.26
C PRO A 56 -5.35 -6.42 14.28
N GLN A 57 -6.18 -6.88 15.23
CA GLN A 57 -6.54 -6.09 16.41
C GLN A 57 -5.35 -6.03 17.37
N GLN A 58 -4.90 -4.84 17.72
CA GLN A 58 -3.81 -4.66 18.68
C GLN A 58 -3.93 -3.32 19.42
N PRO A 59 -3.35 -3.20 20.63
CA PRO A 59 -3.30 -1.92 21.32
C PRO A 59 -2.43 -0.92 20.55
N VAL A 60 -2.88 0.34 20.50
CA VAL A 60 -2.17 1.44 19.83
C VAL A 60 -1.78 2.49 20.87
N THR A 61 -0.48 2.68 21.05
CA THR A 61 0.10 3.50 22.14
C THR A 61 -0.34 4.96 22.07
N ILE A 62 -0.31 5.57 20.86
CA ILE A 62 -0.72 6.98 20.68
C ILE A 62 -2.20 7.22 21.03
N ASN A 63 -3.02 6.17 20.96
CA ASN A 63 -4.44 6.18 21.33
C ASN A 63 -4.67 5.63 22.75
N GLY A 64 -3.70 5.78 23.66
CA GLY A 64 -3.83 5.36 25.06
C GLY A 64 -3.91 3.84 25.24
N GLY A 65 -3.43 3.04 24.31
CA GLY A 65 -3.50 1.58 24.35
C GLY A 65 -4.86 1.00 23.92
N TYR A 66 -5.74 1.82 23.31
CA TYR A 66 -7.01 1.32 22.79
C TYR A 66 -6.76 0.26 21.70
N VAL A 67 -7.51 -0.87 21.78
CA VAL A 67 -7.39 -1.98 20.84
C VAL A 67 -8.21 -1.67 19.59
N MET A 68 -7.54 -1.64 18.44
CA MET A 68 -8.16 -1.37 17.15
C MET A 68 -7.40 -2.08 16.02
N PRO A 69 -7.97 -2.18 14.81
CA PRO A 69 -7.22 -2.67 13.66
C PRO A 69 -6.00 -1.77 13.40
N ALA A 70 -4.81 -2.34 13.41
CA ALA A 70 -3.56 -1.62 13.17
C ALA A 70 -2.52 -2.56 12.57
N TRP A 71 -1.79 -2.09 11.55
CA TRP A 71 -0.69 -2.85 10.96
C TRP A 71 0.53 -2.86 11.89
N PHE A 72 0.76 -1.78 12.63
CA PHE A 72 1.84 -1.63 13.59
C PHE A 72 1.46 -0.60 14.65
N ASP A 73 2.15 -0.59 15.78
CA ASP A 73 1.93 0.38 16.83
C ASP A 73 2.48 1.77 16.45
N ILE A 74 1.73 2.82 16.78
CA ILE A 74 2.20 4.20 16.66
C ILE A 74 2.51 4.72 18.06
N ARG A 75 3.78 5.06 18.30
CA ARG A 75 4.28 5.57 19.58
C ARG A 75 4.33 7.09 19.58
N HIS A 76 4.39 7.69 20.78
CA HIS A 76 4.47 9.14 20.94
C HIS A 76 5.80 9.72 20.42
N ASP A 77 6.89 8.98 20.54
CA ASP A 77 8.16 9.34 19.94
C ASP A 77 8.18 8.92 18.47
N ARG A 78 8.08 9.91 17.58
CA ARG A 78 8.05 9.68 16.11
C ARG A 78 9.37 9.13 15.54
N GLY A 79 10.44 9.11 16.35
CA GLY A 79 11.73 8.50 16.00
C GLY A 79 11.82 7.00 16.31
N ASP A 80 10.89 6.46 17.12
CA ASP A 80 10.87 5.05 17.53
C ASP A 80 9.76 4.30 16.77
N GLU A 81 10.08 3.84 15.57
CA GLU A 81 9.16 3.01 14.77
C GLU A 81 9.02 1.61 15.40
N ASP A 82 7.81 1.08 15.43
CA ASP A 82 7.54 -0.32 15.84
C ASP A 82 8.02 -1.29 14.75
N GLU A 83 9.35 -1.43 14.63
CA GLU A 83 9.95 -2.31 13.63
C GLU A 83 9.42 -3.74 13.76
N ALA A 84 9.26 -4.25 14.97
CA ALA A 84 8.75 -5.60 15.19
C ALA A 84 7.30 -5.77 14.64
N GLY A 85 6.43 -4.79 14.87
CA GLY A 85 5.07 -4.77 14.32
C GLY A 85 5.06 -4.64 12.81
N LEU A 86 5.87 -3.73 12.27
CA LEU A 86 6.06 -3.55 10.83
C LEU A 86 6.48 -4.87 10.15
N ARG A 87 7.47 -5.57 10.71
CA ARG A 87 7.97 -6.85 10.17
C ARG A 87 6.93 -7.98 10.29
N ARG A 88 6.17 -8.04 11.38
CA ARG A 88 5.07 -9.02 11.51
C ARG A 88 4.02 -8.81 10.44
N SER A 89 3.60 -7.57 10.22
CA SER A 89 2.60 -7.24 9.19
C SER A 89 3.17 -7.43 7.79
N GLN A 90 4.43 -7.12 7.54
CA GLN A 90 5.11 -7.45 6.29
C GLN A 90 5.00 -8.95 5.99
N ALA A 91 5.30 -9.82 6.97
CA ALA A 91 5.21 -11.28 6.78
C ALA A 91 3.77 -11.75 6.47
N ALA A 92 2.75 -11.10 7.04
CA ALA A 92 1.35 -11.40 6.73
C ALA A 92 0.96 -10.97 5.30
N ILE A 93 1.45 -9.81 4.83
CA ILE A 93 1.22 -9.35 3.46
C ILE A 93 1.98 -10.21 2.45
N GLU A 94 3.20 -10.64 2.77
CA GLU A 94 3.94 -11.62 1.95
C GLU A 94 3.18 -12.95 1.81
N ALA A 95 2.51 -13.42 2.88
CA ALA A 95 1.66 -14.60 2.81
C ALA A 95 0.43 -14.38 1.91
N LEU A 96 -0.13 -13.16 1.86
CA LEU A 96 -1.21 -12.82 0.93
C LEU A 96 -0.73 -12.79 -0.52
N LEU A 97 0.44 -12.22 -0.79
CA LEU A 97 1.08 -12.26 -2.12
C LEU A 97 1.33 -13.70 -2.58
N ALA A 98 1.85 -14.54 -1.68
CA ALA A 98 2.06 -15.96 -1.96
C ALA A 98 0.74 -16.70 -2.22
N HIS A 99 -0.34 -16.34 -1.52
CA HIS A 99 -1.67 -16.90 -1.75
C HIS A 99 -2.20 -16.54 -3.15
N GLU A 100 -2.09 -15.26 -3.57
CA GLU A 100 -2.50 -14.84 -4.93
C GLU A 100 -1.69 -15.57 -6.02
N LYS A 101 -0.40 -15.74 -5.81
CA LYS A 101 0.45 -16.51 -6.73
C LYS A 101 0.00 -17.98 -6.83
N ALA A 102 -0.35 -18.60 -5.71
CA ALA A 102 -0.85 -19.99 -5.69
C ALA A 102 -2.21 -20.11 -6.41
N ARG A 103 -2.99 -19.02 -6.51
CA ARG A 103 -4.23 -18.91 -7.31
C ARG A 103 -3.97 -18.65 -8.79
N GLY A 104 -2.72 -18.59 -9.22
CA GLY A 104 -2.31 -18.41 -10.61
C GLY A 104 -2.02 -16.95 -11.01
N MET A 105 -2.08 -15.99 -10.09
CA MET A 105 -1.76 -14.59 -10.39
C MET A 105 -0.25 -14.35 -10.26
N PRO A 106 0.50 -14.12 -11.34
CA PRO A 106 1.93 -13.87 -11.24
C PRO A 106 2.23 -12.51 -10.58
N ALA A 107 3.34 -12.42 -9.85
CA ALA A 107 3.69 -11.22 -9.08
C ALA A 107 3.69 -9.94 -9.94
N HIS A 108 4.16 -10.00 -11.18
CA HIS A 108 4.19 -8.84 -12.11
C HIS A 108 2.80 -8.38 -12.60
N ARG A 109 1.72 -9.06 -12.18
CA ARG A 109 0.32 -8.66 -12.38
C ARG A 109 -0.35 -8.25 -11.07
N ILE A 110 0.42 -8.09 -9.98
CA ILE A 110 -0.09 -7.66 -8.67
C ILE A 110 0.37 -6.23 -8.38
N VAL A 111 -0.58 -5.34 -8.10
CA VAL A 111 -0.32 -4.01 -7.53
C VAL A 111 -0.52 -4.08 -6.03
N LEU A 112 0.45 -3.59 -5.27
CA LEU A 112 0.38 -3.51 -3.82
C LEU A 112 0.19 -2.06 -3.38
N GLY A 113 -0.95 -1.74 -2.78
CA GLY A 113 -1.31 -0.39 -2.42
C GLY A 113 -1.86 -0.24 -1.00
N GLY A 114 -1.99 1.00 -0.55
CA GLY A 114 -2.62 1.29 0.71
C GLY A 114 -2.66 2.78 1.07
N PHE A 115 -3.45 3.07 2.10
CA PHE A 115 -3.68 4.41 2.63
C PHE A 115 -3.11 4.52 4.05
N SER A 116 -2.46 5.62 4.38
CA SER A 116 -1.96 5.91 5.73
C SER A 116 -1.01 4.80 6.24
N GLN A 117 -1.34 4.06 7.31
CA GLN A 117 -0.58 2.87 7.71
C GLN A 117 -0.47 1.83 6.58
N GLY A 118 -1.52 1.65 5.79
CA GLY A 118 -1.50 0.76 4.63
C GLY A 118 -0.50 1.21 3.56
N CYS A 119 -0.33 2.52 3.33
CA CYS A 119 0.72 3.07 2.47
C CYS A 119 2.11 2.67 2.98
N ALA A 120 2.36 2.83 4.30
CA ALA A 120 3.62 2.42 4.89
C ALA A 120 3.88 0.92 4.68
N MET A 121 2.86 0.08 4.81
CA MET A 121 2.97 -1.36 4.57
C MET A 121 3.20 -1.70 3.09
N ALA A 122 2.55 -0.99 2.16
CA ALA A 122 2.76 -1.18 0.73
C ALA A 122 4.20 -0.86 0.31
N LEU A 123 4.75 0.25 0.78
CA LEU A 123 6.14 0.62 0.54
C LEU A 123 7.12 -0.33 1.22
N LEU A 124 6.89 -0.68 2.51
CA LEU A 124 7.75 -1.60 3.24
C LEU A 124 7.88 -2.95 2.54
N THR A 125 6.73 -3.54 2.20
CA THR A 125 6.67 -4.88 1.62
C THR A 125 7.07 -4.88 0.15
N GLY A 126 6.49 -4.00 -0.66
CA GLY A 126 6.69 -4.00 -2.11
C GLY A 126 8.13 -3.74 -2.53
N LEU A 127 8.84 -2.82 -1.84
CA LEU A 127 10.23 -2.52 -2.13
C LEU A 127 11.19 -3.67 -1.73
N ARG A 128 10.75 -4.57 -0.83
CA ARG A 128 11.53 -5.71 -0.33
C ARG A 128 11.09 -7.06 -0.90
N HIS A 129 9.95 -7.10 -1.59
CA HIS A 129 9.42 -8.32 -2.17
C HIS A 129 10.38 -8.92 -3.20
N THR A 130 10.59 -10.23 -3.17
CA THR A 130 11.62 -10.92 -3.95
C THR A 130 11.30 -11.10 -5.43
N GLU A 131 10.06 -10.87 -5.84
CA GLU A 131 9.62 -10.96 -7.23
C GLU A 131 9.11 -9.59 -7.72
N ARG A 132 9.22 -9.36 -9.03
CA ARG A 132 8.74 -8.12 -9.65
C ARG A 132 7.24 -7.96 -9.48
N LEU A 133 6.81 -6.86 -8.84
CA LEU A 133 5.40 -6.44 -8.78
C LEU A 133 5.04 -5.58 -10.01
N ALA A 134 3.74 -5.49 -10.32
CA ALA A 134 3.24 -4.55 -11.34
C ALA A 134 3.46 -3.10 -10.92
N GLY A 135 3.28 -2.80 -9.64
CA GLY A 135 3.49 -1.47 -9.10
C GLY A 135 3.19 -1.35 -7.61
N ILE A 136 3.55 -0.22 -7.03
CA ILE A 136 3.29 0.11 -5.63
C ILE A 136 2.51 1.43 -5.56
N VAL A 137 1.44 1.48 -4.74
CA VAL A 137 0.59 2.66 -4.53
C VAL A 137 0.64 3.08 -3.08
N GLY A 138 1.00 4.33 -2.83
CA GLY A 138 0.98 4.93 -1.51
C GLY A 138 0.11 6.18 -1.47
N MET A 139 -0.98 6.14 -0.67
CA MET A 139 -1.90 7.25 -0.47
C MET A 139 -1.77 7.77 0.96
N SER A 140 -1.51 9.06 1.13
CA SER A 140 -1.46 9.80 2.43
C SER A 140 -0.63 9.10 3.53
N GLY A 141 0.55 8.58 3.17
CA GLY A 141 1.42 7.86 4.12
C GLY A 141 2.89 8.25 4.01
N TYR A 142 3.75 7.34 4.38
CA TYR A 142 5.21 7.57 4.42
C TYR A 142 5.98 6.26 4.27
N LEU A 143 7.29 6.36 3.99
CA LEU A 143 8.22 5.24 3.91
C LEU A 143 8.72 4.87 5.32
N PRO A 144 8.30 3.73 5.90
CA PRO A 144 8.81 3.27 7.17
C PRO A 144 10.17 2.60 7.00
N LEU A 145 10.97 2.55 8.06
CA LEU A 145 12.30 1.96 8.09
C LEU A 145 13.16 2.42 6.89
N ALA A 146 13.10 3.72 6.58
CA ALA A 146 13.80 4.32 5.44
C ALA A 146 15.31 4.09 5.53
N GLY A 147 15.88 4.10 6.74
CA GLY A 147 17.30 3.90 6.98
C GLY A 147 17.82 2.50 6.60
N THR A 148 16.98 1.48 6.58
CA THR A 148 17.38 0.11 6.20
C THR A 148 17.12 -0.20 4.73
N LEU A 149 16.32 0.63 4.03
CA LEU A 149 15.85 0.32 2.67
C LEU A 149 17.01 0.09 1.69
N ALA A 150 18.04 0.91 1.73
CA ALA A 150 19.17 0.79 0.81
C ALA A 150 19.84 -0.59 0.86
N ALA A 151 19.88 -1.21 2.04
CA ALA A 151 20.47 -2.54 2.25
C ALA A 151 19.48 -3.68 1.99
N GLU A 152 18.16 -3.42 2.17
CA GLU A 152 17.13 -4.45 2.17
C GLU A 152 16.29 -4.50 0.88
N ARG A 153 16.37 -3.47 0.03
CA ARG A 153 15.57 -3.41 -1.19
C ARG A 153 15.86 -4.57 -2.13
N SER A 154 14.81 -5.11 -2.71
CA SER A 154 14.92 -6.19 -3.69
C SER A 154 15.39 -5.68 -5.05
N ALA A 155 16.35 -6.37 -5.64
CA ALA A 155 16.78 -6.10 -7.02
C ALA A 155 15.63 -6.32 -8.04
N ALA A 156 14.70 -7.25 -7.74
CA ALA A 156 13.57 -7.51 -8.61
C ALA A 156 12.60 -6.33 -8.72
N ASN A 157 12.57 -5.44 -7.71
CA ASN A 157 11.73 -4.25 -7.68
C ASN A 157 12.55 -2.94 -7.76
N ALA A 158 13.79 -2.98 -8.26
CA ALA A 158 14.66 -1.80 -8.33
C ALA A 158 14.10 -0.67 -9.21
N ASP A 159 13.25 -1.00 -10.17
CA ASP A 159 12.59 -0.09 -11.11
C ASP A 159 11.06 -0.22 -11.09
N VAL A 160 10.48 -0.78 -10.00
CA VAL A 160 9.02 -0.90 -9.86
C VAL A 160 8.38 0.48 -9.95
N PRO A 161 7.30 0.65 -10.76
CA PRO A 161 6.55 1.89 -10.78
C PRO A 161 5.93 2.19 -9.40
N ILE A 162 6.05 3.44 -8.94
CA ILE A 162 5.51 3.87 -7.65
C ILE A 162 4.61 5.08 -7.88
N PHE A 163 3.34 4.97 -7.46
CA PHE A 163 2.42 6.08 -7.36
C PHE A 163 2.39 6.56 -5.91
N LEU A 164 2.66 7.83 -5.65
CA LEU A 164 2.52 8.44 -4.33
C LEU A 164 1.62 9.67 -4.41
N ALA A 165 0.60 9.69 -3.55
CA ALA A 165 -0.35 10.78 -3.45
C ALA A 165 -0.47 11.28 -2.00
N HIS A 166 -0.66 12.61 -1.82
CA HIS A 166 -0.75 13.19 -0.49
C HIS A 166 -1.59 14.47 -0.44
N GLY A 167 -2.29 14.68 0.68
CA GLY A 167 -3.01 15.91 0.97
C GLY A 167 -2.07 17.03 1.42
N THR A 168 -2.16 18.22 0.81
CA THR A 168 -1.33 19.38 1.22
C THR A 168 -1.72 19.94 2.58
N GLN A 169 -2.90 19.56 3.08
CA GLN A 169 -3.49 20.00 4.35
C GLN A 169 -3.62 18.83 5.34
N ASP A 170 -2.83 17.75 5.14
CA ASP A 170 -2.85 16.56 5.98
C ASP A 170 -2.21 16.86 7.34
N GLU A 171 -3.03 16.85 8.40
CA GLU A 171 -2.61 17.08 9.78
C GLU A 171 -2.21 15.78 10.51
N MET A 172 -2.57 14.60 9.97
CA MET A 172 -2.25 13.29 10.56
C MET A 172 -0.85 12.82 10.15
N VAL A 173 -0.60 12.83 8.85
CA VAL A 173 0.72 12.58 8.27
C VAL A 173 1.17 13.85 7.55
N ALA A 174 1.96 14.67 8.23
CA ALA A 174 2.36 15.97 7.69
C ALA A 174 3.08 15.84 6.33
N LEU A 175 2.74 16.69 5.37
CA LEU A 175 3.30 16.70 4.01
C LEU A 175 4.85 16.59 3.96
N PRO A 176 5.63 17.25 4.85
CA PRO A 176 7.09 17.07 4.87
C PRO A 176 7.55 15.63 5.07
N ARG A 177 6.78 14.78 5.77
CA ARG A 177 7.12 13.36 5.97
C ARG A 177 6.90 12.56 4.69
N ALA A 178 5.85 12.86 3.94
CA ALA A 178 5.57 12.24 2.65
C ALA A 178 6.57 12.67 1.57
N THR A 179 6.92 13.96 1.51
CA THR A 179 7.94 14.46 0.58
C THR A 179 9.33 13.90 0.88
N ALA A 180 9.71 13.78 2.17
CA ALA A 180 10.95 13.10 2.56
C ALA A 180 10.97 11.62 2.11
N SER A 181 9.82 10.94 2.15
CA SER A 181 9.69 9.57 1.65
C SER A 181 9.90 9.49 0.14
N ARG A 182 9.27 10.37 -0.63
CA ARG A 182 9.47 10.51 -2.08
C ARG A 182 10.95 10.76 -2.40
N ASP A 183 11.56 11.73 -1.73
CA ASP A 183 12.94 12.14 -1.99
C ASP A 183 13.92 11.00 -1.68
N ALA A 184 13.68 10.23 -0.60
CA ALA A 184 14.47 9.05 -0.26
C ALA A 184 14.36 7.96 -1.33
N LEU A 185 13.17 7.73 -1.88
CA LEU A 185 12.96 6.76 -2.97
C LEU A 185 13.67 7.22 -4.24
N GLN A 186 13.52 8.50 -4.63
CA GLN A 186 14.18 9.06 -5.80
C GLN A 186 15.72 9.03 -5.67
N ALA A 187 16.26 9.28 -4.47
CA ALA A 187 17.69 9.17 -4.18
C ALA A 187 18.23 7.74 -4.37
N LEU A 188 17.36 6.72 -4.23
CA LEU A 188 17.69 5.31 -4.49
C LEU A 188 17.43 4.89 -5.95
N GLY A 189 17.02 5.82 -6.81
CA GLY A 189 16.82 5.60 -8.25
C GLY A 189 15.41 5.15 -8.64
N TYR A 190 14.43 5.16 -7.71
CA TYR A 190 13.04 4.82 -8.06
C TYR A 190 12.37 5.93 -8.85
N GLY A 191 11.62 5.56 -9.89
CA GLY A 191 10.65 6.45 -10.55
C GLY A 191 9.41 6.59 -9.69
N VAL A 192 9.17 7.79 -9.17
CA VAL A 192 8.00 8.09 -8.34
C VAL A 192 7.09 9.06 -9.09
N ASP A 193 5.88 8.60 -9.39
CA ASP A 193 4.79 9.44 -9.87
C ASP A 193 4.13 10.11 -8.66
N TRP A 194 4.42 11.40 -8.46
CA TRP A 194 4.05 12.15 -7.25
C TRP A 194 2.91 13.12 -7.52
N HIS A 195 1.86 12.99 -6.71
CA HIS A 195 0.68 13.84 -6.74
C HIS A 195 0.42 14.50 -5.37
N ALA A 196 -0.01 15.75 -5.39
CA ALA A 196 -0.39 16.48 -4.17
C ALA A 196 -1.71 17.22 -4.39
N TYR A 197 -2.66 17.03 -3.48
CA TYR A 197 -4.02 17.57 -3.62
C TYR A 197 -4.36 18.51 -2.47
N PRO A 198 -5.23 19.53 -2.68
CA PRO A 198 -5.66 20.45 -1.64
C PRO A 198 -6.71 19.81 -0.69
N MET A 199 -6.31 18.76 0.02
CA MET A 199 -7.16 17.99 0.93
C MET A 199 -6.40 17.67 2.24
N GLY A 200 -7.14 17.24 3.27
CA GLY A 200 -6.61 16.72 4.52
C GLY A 200 -6.19 15.24 4.38
N HIS A 201 -6.28 14.47 5.50
CA HIS A 201 -5.97 13.04 5.53
C HIS A 201 -7.13 12.21 4.95
N SER A 202 -7.22 12.18 3.63
CA SER A 202 -8.32 11.54 2.88
C SER A 202 -7.88 11.20 1.47
N VAL A 203 -8.80 10.66 0.66
CA VAL A 203 -8.65 10.46 -0.79
C VAL A 203 -9.72 11.28 -1.49
N CYS A 204 -9.36 12.03 -2.54
CA CYS A 204 -10.30 12.80 -3.35
C CYS A 204 -10.53 12.16 -4.73
N MET A 205 -11.59 12.58 -5.42
CA MET A 205 -11.94 12.03 -6.74
C MET A 205 -10.89 12.33 -7.82
N GLU A 206 -10.15 13.42 -7.68
CA GLU A 206 -9.03 13.74 -8.58
C GLU A 206 -7.91 12.71 -8.42
N GLU A 207 -7.54 12.37 -7.17
CA GLU A 207 -6.58 11.30 -6.87
C GLU A 207 -7.06 9.94 -7.42
N VAL A 208 -8.34 9.60 -7.28
CA VAL A 208 -8.92 8.36 -7.83
C VAL A 208 -8.79 8.34 -9.36
N GLY A 209 -8.99 9.48 -10.03
CA GLY A 209 -8.83 9.62 -11.47
C GLY A 209 -7.38 9.41 -11.93
N ASP A 210 -6.42 10.04 -11.24
CA ASP A 210 -4.99 9.91 -11.54
C ASP A 210 -4.50 8.49 -11.26
N LEU A 211 -4.91 7.90 -10.11
CA LEU A 211 -4.62 6.50 -9.78
C LEU A 211 -5.17 5.53 -10.84
N ARG A 212 -6.40 5.78 -11.34
CA ARG A 212 -6.96 4.99 -12.44
C ARG A 212 -6.08 5.05 -13.68
N GLY A 213 -5.66 6.25 -14.08
CA GLY A 213 -4.78 6.45 -15.24
C GLY A 213 -3.46 5.69 -15.08
N TRP A 214 -2.86 5.78 -13.88
CA TRP A 214 -1.62 5.09 -13.56
C TRP A 214 -1.80 3.55 -13.57
N LEU A 215 -2.89 3.03 -12.98
CA LEU A 215 -3.19 1.59 -12.99
C LEU A 215 -3.37 1.04 -14.42
N LEU A 216 -4.03 1.79 -15.30
CA LEU A 216 -4.18 1.43 -16.71
C LEU A 216 -2.83 1.30 -17.42
N ASN A 217 -1.84 2.13 -17.06
CA ASN A 217 -0.50 2.08 -17.65
C ASN A 217 0.30 0.89 -17.13
N VAL A 218 0.36 0.68 -15.81
CA VAL A 218 1.22 -0.37 -15.22
C VAL A 218 0.66 -1.78 -15.39
N LEU A 219 -0.65 -1.89 -15.61
CA LEU A 219 -1.34 -3.15 -15.86
C LEU A 219 -1.69 -3.36 -17.35
N ALA A 220 -1.19 -2.52 -18.25
CA ALA A 220 -1.34 -2.74 -19.68
C ALA A 220 -0.89 -4.16 -20.09
N PRO A 221 -1.52 -4.78 -21.09
CA PRO A 221 -1.17 -6.13 -21.57
C PRO A 221 0.30 -6.27 -22.00
#